data_12f54207546689841f3d0dcf041e3419
#
_entry.id   12f54207546689841f3d0dcf041e3419
#
_cell.length_a   1.000
_cell.length_b   1.000
_cell.length_c   1.000
_cell.angle_alpha   90.00
_cell.angle_beta   90.00
_cell.angle_gamma   90.00
#
_symmetry.space_group_name_H-M   'P 1'
#
loop_
_entity.id
_entity.type
_entity.pdbx_description
1 polymer ?
#
loop_
_entity_poly.entity_id
_entity_poly.type
_entity_poly.pdbx_seq_one_letter_code
_entity_poly.pdbx_strand_id
1 'polypeptide(L)'
;MNTQTSLLGLSVAELKEVAQKVGLKPFVGKQMADWIYGKHVTDIDQMANISKDARAKLKALYTIGCSTPIDEQRSVDGTVKYLYTTAKGDFIETVYIPDGNRATLCVSSQVGCKMGCAFCMTGRQGYVASLSATDILNQIYSLPGRDTLTNVVFMGQGEPFDNLDNVLRATQVLTADWGWAWSSKRITVSSVGLAKGLARFLEESSCHLAISLHNPIPAERAALMPAERAFSIENVVSLLKQYEFCRKDTRNSVGTEGAHQRRLSFEYIVFKGINDSKKHADAQIGRASCRERV
;
A
#
# COMPACT_ATOMS: atom_id res chain seq x y z
N MET A 1 0.42 4.63 27.86
CA MET A 1 0.40 4.00 26.51
C MET A 1 -0.83 3.13 26.45
N ASN A 2 -1.62 3.21 25.38
CA ASN A 2 -2.83 2.41 25.22
C ASN A 2 -2.41 0.96 25.00
N THR A 3 -2.69 0.07 25.92
CA THR A 3 -2.31 -1.35 25.87
C THR A 3 -3.26 -2.20 25.01
N GLN A 4 -4.29 -1.56 24.43
CA GLN A 4 -5.32 -2.24 23.65
C GLN A 4 -4.79 -2.62 22.26
N THR A 5 -5.17 -3.81 21.80
CA THR A 5 -4.82 -4.30 20.46
C THR A 5 -5.81 -3.74 19.42
N SER A 6 -5.30 -3.32 18.26
CA SER A 6 -6.11 -2.84 17.16
C SER A 6 -6.86 -3.98 16.45
N LEU A 7 -8.12 -3.75 16.10
CA LEU A 7 -8.95 -4.66 15.28
C LEU A 7 -8.81 -4.38 13.79
N LEU A 8 -8.50 -3.15 13.40
CA LEU A 8 -8.29 -2.77 12.00
C LEU A 8 -7.06 -3.51 11.44
N GLY A 9 -7.25 -4.18 10.32
CA GLY A 9 -6.23 -5.02 9.69
C GLY A 9 -6.39 -6.52 9.98
N LEU A 10 -7.27 -6.93 10.91
CA LEU A 10 -7.53 -8.34 11.20
C LEU A 10 -8.49 -8.94 10.16
N SER A 11 -8.19 -10.16 9.71
CA SER A 11 -9.09 -10.97 8.89
C SER A 11 -10.32 -11.45 9.68
N VAL A 12 -11.34 -11.93 8.97
CA VAL A 12 -12.52 -12.55 9.63
C VAL A 12 -12.12 -13.73 10.52
N ALA A 13 -11.11 -14.51 10.13
CA ALA A 13 -10.62 -15.62 10.94
C ALA A 13 -10.03 -15.12 12.27
N GLU A 14 -9.16 -14.11 12.22
CA GLU A 14 -8.57 -13.49 13.40
C GLU A 14 -9.60 -12.78 14.26
N LEU A 15 -10.60 -12.12 13.67
CA LEU A 15 -11.72 -11.53 14.42
C LEU A 15 -12.60 -12.57 15.11
N LYS A 16 -12.75 -13.78 14.55
CA LYS A 16 -13.40 -14.90 15.24
C LYS A 16 -12.60 -15.36 16.45
N GLU A 17 -11.27 -15.41 16.34
CA GLU A 17 -10.40 -15.72 17.50
C GLU A 17 -10.49 -14.64 18.56
N VAL A 18 -10.52 -13.36 18.17
CA VAL A 18 -10.76 -12.24 19.11
C VAL A 18 -12.09 -12.43 19.84
N ALA A 19 -13.17 -12.74 19.12
CA ALA A 19 -14.48 -13.00 19.74
C ALA A 19 -14.38 -14.14 20.77
N GLN A 20 -13.75 -15.26 20.42
CA GLN A 20 -13.59 -16.41 21.33
C GLN A 20 -12.75 -16.06 22.57
N LYS A 21 -11.67 -15.30 22.42
CA LYS A 21 -10.82 -14.86 23.55
C LYS A 21 -11.57 -14.05 24.60
N VAL A 22 -12.61 -13.30 24.19
CA VAL A 22 -13.45 -12.55 25.14
C VAL A 22 -14.74 -13.29 25.53
N GLY A 23 -14.82 -14.58 25.23
CA GLY A 23 -15.93 -15.45 25.60
C GLY A 23 -17.19 -15.26 24.76
N LEU A 24 -17.04 -14.77 23.52
CA LEU A 24 -18.14 -14.62 22.57
C LEU A 24 -18.17 -15.77 21.56
N LYS A 25 -19.31 -15.96 20.92
CA LYS A 25 -19.44 -16.96 19.85
C LYS A 25 -18.67 -16.52 18.59
N PRO A 26 -18.03 -17.45 17.82
CA PRO A 26 -17.20 -17.11 16.66
C PRO A 26 -17.90 -16.27 15.59
N PHE A 27 -19.22 -16.41 15.40
CA PHE A 27 -19.97 -15.63 14.40
C PHE A 27 -19.91 -14.10 14.67
N VAL A 28 -19.65 -13.68 15.92
CA VAL A 28 -19.45 -12.27 16.29
C VAL A 28 -18.26 -11.67 15.53
N GLY A 29 -17.23 -12.47 15.22
CA GLY A 29 -16.09 -12.03 14.41
C GLY A 29 -16.49 -11.55 13.02
N LYS A 30 -17.49 -12.23 12.38
CA LYS A 30 -18.03 -11.74 11.10
C LYS A 30 -18.81 -10.42 11.29
N GLN A 31 -19.60 -10.30 12.34
CA GLN A 31 -20.30 -9.05 12.66
C GLN A 31 -19.30 -7.90 12.88
N MET A 32 -18.18 -8.17 13.59
CA MET A 32 -17.13 -7.17 13.77
C MET A 32 -16.52 -6.75 12.43
N ALA A 33 -16.23 -7.69 11.53
CA ALA A 33 -15.73 -7.37 10.18
C ALA A 33 -16.71 -6.48 9.40
N ASP A 34 -18.01 -6.81 9.42
CA ASP A 34 -19.06 -6.02 8.75
C ASP A 34 -19.11 -4.58 9.30
N TRP A 35 -18.92 -4.40 10.60
CA TRP A 35 -18.88 -3.07 11.21
C TRP A 35 -17.60 -2.32 10.87
N ILE A 36 -16.45 -2.96 10.98
CA ILE A 36 -15.15 -2.34 10.71
C ILE A 36 -15.02 -2.01 9.22
N TYR A 37 -15.17 -3.00 8.34
CA TYR A 37 -14.85 -2.86 6.92
C TYR A 37 -16.04 -2.41 6.05
N GLY A 38 -17.27 -2.75 6.44
CA GLY A 38 -18.46 -2.35 5.69
C GLY A 38 -19.04 -1.01 6.15
N LYS A 39 -19.09 -0.78 7.47
CA LYS A 39 -19.69 0.45 8.04
C LYS A 39 -18.66 1.46 8.53
N HIS A 40 -17.40 1.09 8.59
CA HIS A 40 -16.27 1.95 8.94
C HIS A 40 -16.43 2.65 10.31
N VAL A 41 -16.83 1.89 11.33
CA VAL A 41 -17.01 2.42 12.68
C VAL A 41 -15.67 2.81 13.31
N THR A 42 -15.66 3.88 14.06
CA THR A 42 -14.48 4.40 14.76
C THR A 42 -14.42 3.99 16.23
N ASP A 43 -15.53 3.46 16.78
CA ASP A 43 -15.65 2.97 18.15
C ASP A 43 -16.43 1.65 18.17
N ILE A 44 -16.01 0.73 19.05
CA ILE A 44 -16.68 -0.57 19.28
C ILE A 44 -18.13 -0.37 19.74
N ASP A 45 -18.44 0.71 20.45
CA ASP A 45 -19.81 1.00 20.90
C ASP A 45 -20.82 1.25 19.77
N GLN A 46 -20.34 1.57 18.56
CA GLN A 46 -21.15 1.72 17.37
C GLN A 46 -21.67 0.38 16.81
N MET A 47 -21.12 -0.75 17.25
CA MET A 47 -21.51 -2.10 16.80
C MET A 47 -22.84 -2.54 17.41
N ALA A 48 -23.95 -1.95 16.96
CA ALA A 48 -25.27 -2.03 17.62
C ALA A 48 -25.87 -3.45 17.75
N ASN A 49 -25.50 -4.39 16.85
CA ASN A 49 -25.95 -5.79 16.92
C ASN A 49 -25.08 -6.68 17.83
N ILE A 50 -24.07 -6.11 18.49
CA ILE A 50 -23.30 -6.75 19.53
C ILE A 50 -23.79 -6.23 20.89
N SER A 51 -24.11 -7.11 21.85
CA SER A 51 -24.66 -6.70 23.15
C SER A 51 -23.71 -5.74 23.90
N LYS A 52 -24.25 -4.89 24.77
CA LYS A 52 -23.48 -3.95 25.57
C LYS A 52 -22.35 -4.65 26.37
N ASP A 53 -22.66 -5.77 27.02
CA ASP A 53 -21.69 -6.53 27.79
C ASP A 53 -20.55 -7.09 26.91
N ALA A 54 -20.89 -7.54 25.69
CA ALA A 54 -19.91 -8.02 24.73
C ALA A 54 -19.02 -6.89 24.23
N ARG A 55 -19.58 -5.71 23.95
CA ARG A 55 -18.79 -4.52 23.57
C ARG A 55 -17.86 -4.07 24.71
N ALA A 56 -18.35 -4.10 25.95
CA ALA A 56 -17.52 -3.78 27.13
C ALA A 56 -16.33 -4.74 27.26
N LYS A 57 -16.54 -6.05 27.07
CA LYS A 57 -15.45 -7.04 27.06
C LYS A 57 -14.45 -6.80 25.93
N LEU A 58 -14.91 -6.48 24.74
CA LEU A 58 -14.05 -6.13 23.62
C LEU A 58 -13.24 -4.87 23.93
N LYS A 59 -13.87 -3.79 24.38
CA LYS A 59 -13.22 -2.51 24.71
C LYS A 59 -12.17 -2.63 25.83
N ALA A 60 -12.29 -3.59 26.70
CA ALA A 60 -11.29 -3.82 27.75
C ALA A 60 -9.92 -4.21 27.18
N LEU A 61 -9.88 -4.88 26.01
CA LEU A 61 -8.66 -5.43 25.42
C LEU A 61 -8.35 -4.87 24.03
N TYR A 62 -9.34 -4.35 23.32
CA TYR A 62 -9.25 -3.97 21.91
C TYR A 62 -9.76 -2.57 21.65
N THR A 63 -9.27 -1.98 20.57
CA THR A 63 -9.77 -0.74 19.96
C THR A 63 -9.95 -0.97 18.46
N ILE A 64 -10.70 -0.12 17.75
CA ILE A 64 -10.71 -0.16 16.28
C ILE A 64 -9.31 0.08 15.75
N GLY A 65 -8.54 1.00 16.36
CA GLY A 65 -7.18 1.30 15.96
C GLY A 65 -7.10 2.36 14.88
N CYS A 66 -8.12 3.20 14.75
CA CYS A 66 -8.11 4.36 13.85
C CYS A 66 -7.92 5.66 14.63
N SER A 67 -7.25 6.62 14.00
CA SER A 67 -7.04 7.98 14.49
C SER A 67 -7.10 8.96 13.33
N THR A 68 -7.74 10.10 13.56
CA THR A 68 -7.80 11.18 12.57
C THR A 68 -6.42 11.81 12.33
N PRO A 69 -6.19 12.43 11.15
CA PRO A 69 -4.99 13.24 10.95
C PRO A 69 -4.92 14.36 11.98
N ILE A 70 -3.70 14.71 12.38
CA ILE A 70 -3.44 15.75 13.40
C ILE A 70 -3.15 17.12 12.77
N ASP A 71 -2.84 17.14 11.48
CA ASP A 71 -2.57 18.38 10.73
C ASP A 71 -2.84 18.15 9.23
N GLU A 72 -3.10 19.23 8.48
CA GLU A 72 -3.28 19.22 7.05
C GLU A 72 -2.70 20.45 6.37
N GLN A 73 -2.18 20.26 5.16
CA GLN A 73 -1.73 21.32 4.28
C GLN A 73 -2.43 21.20 2.92
N ARG A 74 -3.05 22.28 2.47
CA ARG A 74 -3.80 22.32 1.21
C ARG A 74 -3.06 23.14 0.16
N SER A 75 -2.96 22.58 -1.04
CA SER A 75 -2.46 23.27 -2.23
C SER A 75 -3.61 23.87 -3.04
N VAL A 76 -3.28 24.81 -3.93
CA VAL A 76 -4.24 25.51 -4.79
C VAL A 76 -4.93 24.60 -5.81
N ASP A 77 -4.32 23.47 -6.17
CA ASP A 77 -4.86 22.44 -7.06
C ASP A 77 -5.81 21.44 -6.37
N GLY A 78 -6.09 21.68 -5.08
CA GLY A 78 -6.92 20.77 -4.27
C GLY A 78 -6.18 19.60 -3.64
N THR A 79 -4.88 19.43 -3.90
CA THR A 79 -4.04 18.42 -3.22
C THR A 79 -3.96 18.73 -1.74
N VAL A 80 -4.13 17.71 -0.90
CA VAL A 80 -4.06 17.83 0.57
C VAL A 80 -3.05 16.85 1.12
N LYS A 81 -2.08 17.36 1.86
CA LYS A 81 -1.14 16.56 2.64
C LYS A 81 -1.62 16.48 4.08
N TYR A 82 -1.88 15.30 4.57
CA TYR A 82 -2.26 15.01 5.94
C TYR A 82 -1.09 14.49 6.75
N LEU A 83 -1.00 14.89 8.01
CA LEU A 83 -0.07 14.35 8.99
C LEU A 83 -0.81 13.42 9.96
N TYR A 84 -0.30 12.21 10.12
CA TYR A 84 -0.82 11.21 11.05
C TYR A 84 0.20 10.88 12.12
N THR A 85 -0.29 10.53 13.30
CA THR A 85 0.53 9.91 14.36
C THR A 85 0.37 8.39 14.29
N THR A 86 1.47 7.66 14.30
CA THR A 86 1.45 6.19 14.39
C THR A 86 1.10 5.73 15.80
N ALA A 87 0.77 4.46 15.96
CA ALA A 87 0.53 3.86 17.28
C ALA A 87 1.73 3.99 18.25
N LYS A 88 2.94 4.19 17.72
CA LYS A 88 4.18 4.39 18.51
C LYS A 88 4.51 5.86 18.80
N GLY A 89 3.73 6.80 18.27
CA GLY A 89 3.94 8.24 18.44
C GLY A 89 4.83 8.90 17.38
N ASP A 90 5.27 8.15 16.36
CA ASP A 90 5.98 8.70 15.21
C ASP A 90 5.00 9.39 14.25
N PHE A 91 5.53 10.20 13.31
CA PHE A 91 4.72 10.94 12.34
C PHE A 91 4.93 10.42 10.93
N ILE A 92 3.83 10.34 10.19
CA ILE A 92 3.80 9.99 8.76
C ILE A 92 2.92 10.95 7.97
N GLU A 93 3.25 11.11 6.70
CA GLU A 93 2.49 11.92 5.76
C GLU A 93 1.70 11.04 4.80
N THR A 94 0.52 11.54 4.42
CA THR A 94 -0.36 10.93 3.41
C THR A 94 -0.84 12.05 2.50
N VAL A 95 -0.89 11.83 1.18
CA VAL A 95 -1.27 12.88 0.23
C VAL A 95 -2.51 12.46 -0.55
N TYR A 96 -3.57 13.26 -0.42
CA TYR A 96 -4.78 13.17 -1.23
C TYR A 96 -4.62 14.04 -2.47
N ILE A 97 -4.79 13.43 -3.64
CA ILE A 97 -4.57 14.07 -4.95
C ILE A 97 -5.87 13.94 -5.77
N PRO A 98 -6.68 15.01 -5.87
CA PRO A 98 -7.84 15.05 -6.76
C PRO A 98 -7.41 15.28 -8.21
N ASP A 99 -8.09 14.61 -9.15
CA ASP A 99 -7.86 14.78 -10.59
C ASP A 99 -9.17 14.51 -11.33
N GLY A 100 -9.94 15.54 -11.62
CA GLY A 100 -11.27 15.45 -12.23
C GLY A 100 -12.20 14.51 -11.46
N ASN A 101 -12.61 13.41 -12.07
CA ASN A 101 -13.46 12.39 -11.44
C ASN A 101 -12.66 11.32 -10.65
N ARG A 102 -11.35 11.51 -10.50
CA ARG A 102 -10.46 10.60 -9.79
C ARG A 102 -9.94 11.27 -8.53
N ALA A 103 -9.75 10.46 -7.51
CA ALA A 103 -9.03 10.86 -6.31
C ALA A 103 -8.06 9.73 -5.90
N THR A 104 -6.79 10.05 -5.82
CA THR A 104 -5.73 9.11 -5.47
C THR A 104 -5.19 9.45 -4.08
N LEU A 105 -5.06 8.45 -3.23
CA LEU A 105 -4.36 8.60 -1.96
C LEU A 105 -2.97 7.98 -2.06
N CYS A 106 -1.94 8.80 -1.80
CA CYS A 106 -0.57 8.36 -1.66
C CYS A 106 -0.30 8.02 -0.20
N VAL A 107 -0.10 6.73 0.12
CA VAL A 107 0.08 6.25 1.50
C VAL A 107 1.53 5.90 1.79
N SER A 108 1.92 6.08 3.05
CA SER A 108 3.23 5.72 3.60
C SER A 108 3.23 4.27 4.10
N SER A 109 4.38 3.61 3.98
CA SER A 109 4.62 2.23 4.47
C SER A 109 5.64 2.15 5.60
N GLN A 110 6.42 3.20 5.82
CA GLN A 110 7.43 3.30 6.88
C GLN A 110 7.48 4.72 7.44
N VAL A 111 8.08 4.90 8.60
CA VAL A 111 8.55 6.18 9.12
C VAL A 111 9.99 6.35 8.64
N GLY A 112 10.21 7.26 7.68
CA GLY A 112 11.49 7.37 6.98
C GLY A 112 11.75 6.21 6.00
N CYS A 113 12.99 6.08 5.49
CA CYS A 113 13.35 5.07 4.49
C CYS A 113 14.84 4.71 4.55
N LYS A 114 15.17 3.41 4.43
CA LYS A 114 16.56 2.92 4.41
C LYS A 114 17.25 3.09 3.05
N MET A 115 16.50 3.32 1.97
CA MET A 115 17.02 3.22 0.61
C MET A 115 18.00 4.32 0.24
N GLY A 116 17.95 5.47 0.91
CA GLY A 116 18.92 6.55 0.77
C GLY A 116 19.00 7.17 -0.63
N CYS A 117 17.91 7.14 -1.40
CA CYS A 117 17.85 7.75 -2.73
C CYS A 117 18.21 9.24 -2.66
N ALA A 118 19.16 9.69 -3.48
CA ALA A 118 19.77 11.02 -3.40
C ALA A 118 18.77 12.17 -3.59
N PHE A 119 17.67 11.94 -4.32
CA PHE A 119 16.62 12.93 -4.61
C PHE A 119 15.45 12.87 -3.63
N CYS A 120 15.40 11.89 -2.71
CA CYS A 120 14.23 11.64 -1.87
C CYS A 120 14.42 12.24 -0.48
N MET A 121 13.50 13.13 -0.08
CA MET A 121 13.53 13.73 1.27
C MET A 121 13.33 12.69 2.37
N THR A 122 12.45 11.70 2.16
CA THR A 122 12.26 10.57 3.09
C THR A 122 13.55 9.76 3.29
N GLY A 123 14.31 9.54 2.20
CA GLY A 123 15.61 8.88 2.29
C GLY A 123 16.65 9.66 3.09
N ARG A 124 16.59 11.01 3.05
CA ARG A 124 17.47 11.91 3.84
C ARG A 124 17.10 11.95 5.32
N GLN A 125 15.85 11.73 5.67
CA GLN A 125 15.39 11.66 7.07
C GLN A 125 15.91 10.39 7.78
N GLY A 126 16.33 9.38 7.01
CA GLY A 126 16.71 8.09 7.55
C GLY A 126 15.49 7.23 7.88
N TYR A 127 15.73 6.03 8.40
CA TYR A 127 14.71 5.06 8.77
C TYR A 127 14.49 5.04 10.27
N VAL A 128 13.24 5.07 10.70
CA VAL A 128 12.84 4.96 12.11
C VAL A 128 12.14 3.63 12.35
N ALA A 129 11.04 3.35 11.63
CA ALA A 129 10.24 2.14 11.84
C ALA A 129 9.44 1.72 10.59
N SER A 130 9.11 0.44 10.50
CA SER A 130 8.08 -0.05 9.59
C SER A 130 6.69 0.17 10.19
N LEU A 131 5.74 0.62 9.38
CA LEU A 131 4.35 0.77 9.78
C LEU A 131 3.68 -0.58 9.94
N SER A 132 2.82 -0.71 10.92
CA SER A 132 1.90 -1.85 11.01
C SER A 132 0.85 -1.80 9.90
N ALA A 133 0.21 -2.93 9.62
CA ALA A 133 -0.92 -2.95 8.69
C ALA A 133 -2.04 -2.00 9.13
N THR A 134 -2.26 -1.86 10.46
CA THR A 134 -3.20 -0.89 11.03
C THR A 134 -2.81 0.55 10.70
N ASP A 135 -1.53 0.95 10.90
CA ASP A 135 -1.08 2.30 10.58
C ASP A 135 -1.21 2.60 9.08
N ILE A 136 -0.93 1.62 8.22
CA ILE A 136 -1.11 1.76 6.77
C ILE A 136 -2.60 1.95 6.43
N LEU A 137 -3.47 1.09 6.94
CA LEU A 137 -4.91 1.14 6.69
C LEU A 137 -5.56 2.38 7.29
N ASN A 138 -5.06 2.87 8.43
CA ASN A 138 -5.60 4.06 9.08
C ASN A 138 -5.52 5.30 8.19
N GLN A 139 -4.47 5.44 7.38
CA GLN A 139 -4.33 6.56 6.44
C GLN A 139 -5.49 6.64 5.43
N ILE A 140 -6.10 5.49 5.12
CA ILE A 140 -7.25 5.40 4.23
C ILE A 140 -8.55 5.45 5.05
N TYR A 141 -8.61 4.72 6.15
CA TYR A 141 -9.78 4.53 7.00
C TYR A 141 -10.31 5.82 7.60
N SER A 142 -9.41 6.66 8.11
CA SER A 142 -9.74 7.92 8.77
C SER A 142 -9.53 9.16 7.90
N LEU A 143 -9.29 8.96 6.60
CA LEU A 143 -9.14 10.09 5.66
C LEU A 143 -10.43 10.92 5.59
N PRO A 144 -10.36 12.25 5.77
CA PRO A 144 -11.47 13.13 5.47
C PRO A 144 -11.90 13.02 4.00
N GLY A 145 -13.16 12.73 3.73
CA GLY A 145 -13.67 12.54 2.37
C GLY A 145 -13.26 11.22 1.69
N ARG A 146 -12.93 10.19 2.46
CA ARG A 146 -12.54 8.85 1.98
C ARG A 146 -13.43 8.29 0.88
N ASP A 147 -14.73 8.54 0.91
CA ASP A 147 -15.69 7.97 -0.04
C ASP A 147 -15.47 8.48 -1.47
N THR A 148 -14.71 9.56 -1.66
CA THR A 148 -14.32 10.06 -2.97
C THR A 148 -13.15 9.31 -3.58
N LEU A 149 -12.43 8.47 -2.79
CA LEU A 149 -11.24 7.77 -3.26
C LEU A 149 -11.57 6.78 -4.38
N THR A 150 -10.81 6.89 -5.46
CA THR A 150 -10.83 5.94 -6.58
C THR A 150 -9.60 5.02 -6.59
N ASN A 151 -8.45 5.50 -6.12
CA ASN A 151 -7.19 4.80 -6.17
C ASN A 151 -6.35 5.01 -4.90
N VAL A 152 -5.49 4.03 -4.61
CA VAL A 152 -4.44 4.13 -3.58
C VAL A 152 -3.10 3.76 -4.20
N VAL A 153 -2.07 4.55 -3.89
CA VAL A 153 -0.69 4.28 -4.32
C VAL A 153 0.24 4.24 -3.11
N PHE A 154 1.08 3.22 -3.03
CA PHE A 154 2.11 3.09 -1.99
C PHE A 154 3.38 3.78 -2.49
N MET A 155 3.35 5.12 -2.48
CA MET A 155 4.41 6.00 -3.01
C MET A 155 4.76 7.13 -2.02
N GLY A 156 4.29 7.02 -0.78
CA GLY A 156 4.62 7.93 0.32
C GLY A 156 5.96 7.60 0.96
N GLN A 157 6.04 7.72 2.28
CA GLN A 157 7.27 7.42 3.01
C GLN A 157 7.53 5.92 3.09
N GLY A 158 8.79 5.52 2.85
CA GLY A 158 9.28 4.16 2.98
C GLY A 158 9.39 3.38 1.68
N GLU A 159 10.01 2.21 1.79
CA GLU A 159 10.07 1.20 0.74
C GLU A 159 9.07 0.08 1.07
N PRO A 160 8.00 -0.07 0.29
CA PRO A 160 6.97 -1.07 0.59
C PRO A 160 7.50 -2.50 0.68
N PHE A 161 8.51 -2.85 -0.11
CA PHE A 161 9.04 -4.22 -0.09
C PHE A 161 10.01 -4.48 1.06
N ASP A 162 10.48 -3.45 1.76
CA ASP A 162 11.19 -3.60 3.06
C ASP A 162 10.20 -3.77 4.24
N ASN A 163 8.90 -3.52 4.00
CA ASN A 163 7.80 -3.76 4.94
C ASN A 163 6.68 -4.63 4.34
N LEU A 164 7.06 -5.63 3.54
CA LEU A 164 6.15 -6.33 2.65
C LEU A 164 5.00 -7.03 3.37
N ASP A 165 5.23 -7.66 4.52
CA ASP A 165 4.18 -8.40 5.24
C ASP A 165 3.01 -7.48 5.62
N ASN A 166 3.29 -6.28 6.13
CA ASN A 166 2.26 -5.31 6.46
C ASN A 166 1.59 -4.71 5.22
N VAL A 167 2.34 -4.49 4.14
CA VAL A 167 1.81 -4.02 2.86
C VAL A 167 0.89 -5.07 2.23
N LEU A 168 1.28 -6.35 2.21
CA LEU A 168 0.44 -7.45 1.74
C LEU A 168 -0.82 -7.58 2.58
N ARG A 169 -0.71 -7.48 3.91
CA ARG A 169 -1.88 -7.49 4.79
C ARG A 169 -2.82 -6.31 4.49
N ALA A 170 -2.30 -5.11 4.33
CA ALA A 170 -3.12 -3.94 4.00
C ALA A 170 -3.80 -4.10 2.63
N THR A 171 -3.08 -4.55 1.60
CA THR A 171 -3.67 -4.79 0.26
C THR A 171 -4.70 -5.92 0.29
N GLN A 172 -4.49 -6.96 1.10
CA GLN A 172 -5.47 -8.03 1.32
C GLN A 172 -6.78 -7.49 1.91
N VAL A 173 -6.71 -6.67 2.97
CA VAL A 173 -7.91 -6.04 3.57
C VAL A 173 -8.63 -5.17 2.57
N LEU A 174 -7.89 -4.41 1.73
CA LEU A 174 -8.51 -3.55 0.72
C LEU A 174 -9.21 -4.34 -0.39
N THR A 175 -8.73 -5.55 -0.73
CA THR A 175 -9.20 -6.30 -1.91
C THR A 175 -10.10 -7.49 -1.57
N ALA A 176 -10.03 -8.03 -0.37
CA ALA A 176 -10.84 -9.19 0.04
C ALA A 176 -12.33 -8.84 0.14
N ASP A 177 -13.20 -9.80 -0.18
CA ASP A 177 -14.66 -9.66 -0.12
C ASP A 177 -15.17 -9.33 1.30
N TRP A 178 -14.46 -9.83 2.32
CA TRP A 178 -14.76 -9.54 3.71
C TRP A 178 -14.20 -8.19 4.20
N GLY A 179 -13.33 -7.58 3.41
CA GLY A 179 -12.70 -6.29 3.67
C GLY A 179 -13.44 -5.16 2.95
N TRP A 180 -12.71 -4.37 2.17
CA TRP A 180 -13.33 -3.28 1.39
C TRP A 180 -13.77 -3.70 -0.01
N ALA A 181 -13.49 -4.91 -0.43
CA ALA A 181 -13.85 -5.49 -1.73
C ALA A 181 -13.46 -4.59 -2.93
N TRP A 182 -12.36 -3.84 -2.82
CA TRP A 182 -11.86 -3.01 -3.90
C TRP A 182 -11.22 -3.88 -4.98
N SER A 183 -11.40 -3.49 -6.23
CA SER A 183 -10.61 -4.08 -7.29
C SER A 183 -9.12 -3.83 -7.05
N SER A 184 -8.29 -4.86 -7.21
CA SER A 184 -6.82 -4.74 -7.13
C SER A 184 -6.25 -3.73 -8.14
N LYS A 185 -6.98 -3.43 -9.22
CA LYS A 185 -6.64 -2.40 -10.21
C LYS A 185 -6.70 -0.96 -9.66
N ARG A 186 -7.30 -0.76 -8.50
CA ARG A 186 -7.34 0.53 -7.80
C ARG A 186 -6.09 0.78 -6.95
N ILE A 187 -5.22 -0.24 -6.80
CA ILE A 187 -4.08 -0.20 -5.89
C ILE A 187 -2.80 -0.40 -6.68
N THR A 188 -1.83 0.50 -6.51
CA THR A 188 -0.49 0.39 -7.07
C THR A 188 0.53 0.40 -5.95
N VAL A 189 1.41 -0.59 -5.93
CA VAL A 189 2.55 -0.62 -5.01
C VAL A 189 3.82 -0.32 -5.79
N SER A 190 4.56 0.70 -5.35
CA SER A 190 5.83 1.10 -5.96
C SER A 190 7.01 0.54 -5.15
N SER A 191 8.09 0.20 -5.82
CA SER A 191 9.32 -0.28 -5.18
C SER A 191 10.56 0.07 -5.99
N VAL A 192 11.69 0.21 -5.30
CA VAL A 192 13.01 0.28 -5.93
C VAL A 192 13.45 -1.05 -6.56
N GLY A 193 12.71 -2.15 -6.29
CA GLY A 193 12.94 -3.47 -6.86
C GLY A 193 13.74 -4.42 -5.96
N LEU A 194 13.45 -4.46 -4.64
CA LEU A 194 14.08 -5.43 -3.73
C LEU A 194 13.70 -6.87 -4.10
N ALA A 195 14.68 -7.72 -4.46
CA ALA A 195 14.48 -9.03 -5.06
C ALA A 195 13.47 -9.93 -4.33
N LYS A 196 13.68 -10.16 -3.02
CA LYS A 196 12.82 -11.03 -2.22
C LYS A 196 11.40 -10.49 -2.11
N GLY A 197 11.27 -9.18 -1.92
CA GLY A 197 9.98 -8.51 -1.84
C GLY A 197 9.24 -8.54 -3.17
N LEU A 198 9.96 -8.32 -4.27
CA LEU A 198 9.41 -8.32 -5.63
C LEU A 198 8.80 -9.68 -6.00
N ALA A 199 9.54 -10.78 -5.81
CA ALA A 199 9.05 -12.13 -6.11
C ALA A 199 7.78 -12.46 -5.29
N ARG A 200 7.82 -12.28 -3.96
CA ARG A 200 6.67 -12.51 -3.09
C ARG A 200 5.47 -11.65 -3.45
N PHE A 201 5.67 -10.36 -3.73
CA PHE A 201 4.57 -9.48 -4.13
C PHE A 201 3.91 -9.94 -5.43
N LEU A 202 4.69 -10.42 -6.40
CA LEU A 202 4.18 -10.94 -7.65
C LEU A 202 3.36 -12.23 -7.47
N GLU A 203 3.69 -13.05 -6.48
CA GLU A 203 3.01 -14.30 -6.15
C GLU A 203 1.78 -14.09 -5.24
N GLU A 204 1.90 -13.22 -4.22
CA GLU A 204 0.92 -13.10 -3.15
C GLU A 204 -0.10 -11.96 -3.35
N SER A 205 0.11 -11.06 -4.33
CA SER A 205 -0.78 -9.92 -4.60
C SER A 205 -1.19 -9.85 -6.07
N SER A 206 -2.40 -9.37 -6.34
CA SER A 206 -2.89 -9.02 -7.68
C SER A 206 -2.87 -7.52 -7.97
N CYS A 207 -2.42 -6.69 -7.03
CA CYS A 207 -2.33 -5.25 -7.19
C CYS A 207 -1.32 -4.85 -8.28
N HIS A 208 -1.48 -3.66 -8.84
CA HIS A 208 -0.55 -3.08 -9.81
C HIS A 208 0.82 -2.86 -9.18
N LEU A 209 1.85 -2.99 -10.02
CA LEU A 209 3.24 -2.80 -9.63
C LEU A 209 3.85 -1.62 -10.40
N ALA A 210 4.56 -0.75 -9.68
CA ALA A 210 5.42 0.26 -10.25
C ALA A 210 6.87 0.02 -9.80
N ILE A 211 7.83 0.17 -10.71
CA ILE A 211 9.26 0.06 -10.42
C ILE A 211 9.91 1.43 -10.59
N SER A 212 10.53 1.91 -9.54
CA SER A 212 11.33 3.14 -9.55
C SER A 212 12.60 2.93 -10.40
N LEU A 213 12.53 3.30 -11.67
CA LEU A 213 13.65 3.18 -12.62
C LEU A 213 14.61 4.37 -12.48
N HIS A 214 14.13 5.58 -12.72
CA HIS A 214 14.78 6.90 -12.63
C HIS A 214 16.10 7.06 -13.39
N ASN A 215 16.81 5.99 -13.72
CA ASN A 215 17.92 5.95 -14.66
C ASN A 215 18.07 4.53 -15.25
N PRO A 216 18.12 4.36 -16.57
CA PRO A 216 18.25 3.04 -17.20
C PRO A 216 19.67 2.50 -17.20
N ILE A 217 20.68 3.31 -16.83
CA ILE A 217 22.09 2.94 -16.83
C ILE A 217 22.50 2.57 -15.40
N PRO A 218 22.88 1.30 -15.12
CA PRO A 218 23.10 0.82 -13.75
C PRO A 218 24.12 1.65 -12.95
N ALA A 219 25.26 2.02 -13.55
CA ALA A 219 26.28 2.81 -12.88
C ALA A 219 25.80 4.19 -12.46
N GLU A 220 24.99 4.85 -13.31
CA GLU A 220 24.39 6.15 -13.03
C GLU A 220 23.21 6.01 -12.05
N ARG A 221 22.41 4.93 -12.19
CA ARG A 221 21.33 4.61 -11.24
C ARG A 221 21.86 4.40 -9.84
N ALA A 222 23.00 3.73 -9.68
CA ALA A 222 23.63 3.51 -8.38
C ALA A 222 24.02 4.81 -7.65
N ALA A 223 24.30 5.88 -8.38
CA ALA A 223 24.56 7.20 -7.79
C ALA A 223 23.28 7.88 -7.28
N LEU A 224 22.14 7.65 -7.95
CA LEU A 224 20.85 8.18 -7.55
C LEU A 224 20.14 7.30 -6.52
N MET A 225 20.26 5.99 -6.65
CA MET A 225 19.54 4.97 -5.89
C MET A 225 20.51 3.87 -5.43
N PRO A 226 21.03 3.94 -4.20
CA PRO A 226 22.00 2.96 -3.68
C PRO A 226 21.52 1.50 -3.71
N ALA A 227 20.22 1.25 -3.71
CA ALA A 227 19.62 -0.08 -3.83
C ALA A 227 20.06 -0.84 -5.09
N GLU A 228 20.48 -0.13 -6.17
CA GLU A 228 21.04 -0.72 -7.39
C GLU A 228 22.23 -1.64 -7.10
N ARG A 229 23.03 -1.34 -6.08
CA ARG A 229 24.20 -2.14 -5.70
C ARG A 229 23.82 -3.50 -5.10
N ALA A 230 22.66 -3.57 -4.47
CA ALA A 230 22.17 -4.80 -3.86
C ALA A 230 21.44 -5.69 -4.89
N PHE A 231 20.65 -5.07 -5.78
CA PHE A 231 19.91 -5.76 -6.83
C PHE A 231 19.72 -4.82 -8.02
N SER A 232 20.42 -5.11 -9.11
CA SER A 232 20.48 -4.22 -10.26
C SER A 232 19.14 -4.15 -11.00
N ILE A 233 18.88 -3.04 -11.70
CA ILE A 233 17.68 -2.90 -12.54
C ILE A 233 17.63 -3.97 -13.63
N GLU A 234 18.76 -4.48 -14.09
CA GLU A 234 18.81 -5.57 -15.06
C GLU A 234 18.30 -6.88 -14.46
N ASN A 235 18.64 -7.15 -13.19
CA ASN A 235 18.11 -8.30 -12.46
C ASN A 235 16.62 -8.13 -12.16
N VAL A 236 16.17 -6.91 -11.82
CA VAL A 236 14.73 -6.59 -11.66
C VAL A 236 13.99 -6.92 -12.95
N VAL A 237 14.44 -6.41 -14.09
CA VAL A 237 13.82 -6.66 -15.40
C VAL A 237 13.85 -8.15 -15.76
N SER A 238 14.96 -8.83 -15.47
CA SER A 238 15.09 -10.28 -15.71
C SER A 238 14.11 -11.09 -14.88
N LEU A 239 13.89 -10.72 -13.62
CA LEU A 239 12.89 -11.33 -12.75
C LEU A 239 11.46 -11.06 -13.28
N LEU A 240 11.16 -9.80 -13.62
CA LEU A 240 9.84 -9.41 -14.15
C LEU A 240 9.47 -10.16 -15.43
N LYS A 241 10.44 -10.45 -16.30
CA LYS A 241 10.21 -11.23 -17.54
C LYS A 241 9.76 -12.68 -17.30
N GLN A 242 9.92 -13.21 -16.09
CA GLN A 242 9.46 -14.55 -15.72
C GLN A 242 7.96 -14.59 -15.39
N TYR A 243 7.29 -13.43 -15.27
CA TYR A 243 5.89 -13.31 -14.92
C TYR A 243 5.07 -12.77 -16.08
N GLU A 244 3.84 -13.30 -16.24
CA GLU A 244 2.87 -12.80 -17.20
C GLU A 244 2.01 -11.69 -16.56
N PHE A 245 2.12 -10.46 -17.07
CA PHE A 245 1.34 -9.32 -16.59
C PHE A 245 0.01 -9.14 -17.31
N CYS A 246 -0.08 -9.55 -18.58
CA CYS A 246 -1.27 -9.49 -19.41
C CYS A 246 -1.52 -10.84 -20.10
N ARG A 247 -2.49 -11.61 -19.60
CA ARG A 247 -3.10 -12.68 -20.41
C ARG A 247 -4.07 -12.05 -21.41
N LYS A 248 -3.81 -12.19 -22.70
CA LYS A 248 -4.87 -12.03 -23.70
C LYS A 248 -5.84 -13.18 -23.48
N ASP A 249 -7.12 -12.87 -23.21
CA ASP A 249 -8.19 -13.85 -23.18
C ASP A 249 -8.15 -14.70 -24.46
N THR A 250 -7.73 -15.93 -24.33
CA THR A 250 -8.15 -16.95 -25.26
C THR A 250 -9.57 -17.35 -24.87
N ARG A 251 -10.53 -17.10 -25.75
CA ARG A 251 -11.99 -17.25 -25.56
C ARG A 251 -12.48 -18.67 -25.20
N ASN A 252 -11.66 -19.56 -24.70
CA ASN A 252 -12.01 -20.96 -24.47
C ASN A 252 -11.40 -21.59 -23.20
N SER A 253 -11.21 -20.86 -22.12
CA SER A 253 -10.92 -21.50 -20.83
C SER A 253 -12.10 -21.37 -19.89
N VAL A 254 -12.99 -22.34 -19.97
CA VAL A 254 -13.95 -22.63 -18.90
C VAL A 254 -13.15 -22.98 -17.65
N GLY A 255 -13.25 -22.19 -16.58
CA GLY A 255 -12.88 -22.64 -15.24
C GLY A 255 -11.61 -22.05 -14.58
N THR A 256 -11.12 -20.86 -14.97
CA THR A 256 -10.19 -20.11 -14.11
C THR A 256 -10.69 -18.69 -13.93
N GLU A 257 -11.15 -18.41 -12.73
CA GLU A 257 -11.60 -17.09 -12.30
C GLU A 257 -10.50 -16.06 -12.48
N GLY A 258 -10.83 -14.97 -13.21
CA GLY A 258 -10.11 -13.72 -13.22
C GLY A 258 -8.77 -13.74 -13.94
N ALA A 259 -8.79 -13.46 -15.25
CA ALA A 259 -7.58 -13.04 -15.95
C ALA A 259 -7.00 -11.79 -15.21
N HIS A 260 -5.94 -11.99 -14.45
CA HIS A 260 -5.30 -10.93 -13.67
C HIS A 260 -4.56 -9.99 -14.63
N GLN A 261 -5.25 -8.92 -15.06
CA GLN A 261 -4.62 -7.82 -15.79
C GLN A 261 -3.89 -6.93 -14.79
N ARG A 262 -2.73 -7.38 -14.31
CA ARG A 262 -1.84 -6.55 -13.50
C ARG A 262 -1.11 -5.57 -14.42
N ARG A 263 -1.15 -4.27 -14.10
CA ARG A 263 -0.29 -3.29 -14.75
C ARG A 263 1.09 -3.34 -14.11
N LEU A 264 2.12 -3.37 -14.94
CA LEU A 264 3.49 -3.03 -14.60
C LEU A 264 3.81 -1.66 -15.21
N SER A 265 4.35 -0.76 -14.41
CA SER A 265 4.84 0.55 -14.86
C SER A 265 6.26 0.79 -14.34
N PHE A 266 7.01 1.61 -15.06
CA PHE A 266 8.29 2.13 -14.62
C PHE A 266 8.16 3.62 -14.35
N GLU A 267 8.62 4.06 -13.18
CA GLU A 267 8.62 5.46 -12.80
C GLU A 267 9.95 6.10 -13.16
N TYR A 268 9.88 7.29 -13.75
CA TYR A 268 11.05 8.00 -14.22
C TYR A 268 10.93 9.49 -13.92
N ILE A 269 11.69 9.95 -12.93
CA ILE A 269 11.84 11.38 -12.66
C ILE A 269 12.94 11.91 -13.59
N VAL A 270 12.62 12.91 -14.39
CA VAL A 270 13.60 13.54 -15.28
C VAL A 270 14.37 14.61 -14.52
N PHE A 271 15.67 14.41 -14.39
CA PHE A 271 16.60 15.35 -13.77
C PHE A 271 17.44 16.00 -14.87
N LYS A 272 17.30 17.33 -15.02
CA LYS A 272 18.02 18.11 -16.03
C LYS A 272 19.53 17.93 -15.92
N GLY A 273 20.15 17.53 -17.02
CA GLY A 273 21.60 17.32 -17.12
C GLY A 273 22.12 16.03 -16.45
N ILE A 274 21.23 15.16 -15.93
CA ILE A 274 21.60 13.91 -15.25
C ILE A 274 21.11 12.70 -16.02
N ASN A 275 19.81 12.62 -16.31
CA ASN A 275 19.19 11.44 -16.92
C ASN A 275 18.22 11.81 -18.07
N ASP A 276 18.33 13.01 -18.64
CA ASP A 276 17.46 13.59 -19.65
C ASP A 276 17.99 13.54 -21.09
N SER A 277 19.15 12.88 -21.32
CA SER A 277 19.75 12.82 -22.64
C SER A 277 19.10 11.75 -23.53
N LYS A 278 19.31 11.89 -24.87
CA LYS A 278 18.89 10.87 -25.86
C LYS A 278 19.42 9.47 -25.51
N LYS A 279 20.65 9.36 -25.01
CA LYS A 279 21.26 8.08 -24.55
C LYS A 279 20.37 7.40 -23.49
N HIS A 280 19.84 8.18 -22.55
CA HIS A 280 18.96 7.64 -21.49
C HIS A 280 17.60 7.19 -22.06
N ALA A 281 17.01 8.00 -22.96
CA ALA A 281 15.76 7.64 -23.63
C ALA A 281 15.90 6.34 -24.44
N ASP A 282 16.96 6.23 -25.24
CA ASP A 282 17.23 5.04 -26.06
C ASP A 282 17.45 3.79 -25.17
N ALA A 283 18.18 3.93 -24.07
CA ALA A 283 18.41 2.84 -23.12
C ALA A 283 17.13 2.40 -22.39
N GLN A 284 16.21 3.33 -22.12
CA GLN A 284 14.91 3.04 -21.50
C GLN A 284 14.01 2.28 -22.47
N ILE A 285 13.89 2.70 -23.73
CA ILE A 285 13.07 2.06 -24.77
C ILE A 285 13.47 0.59 -24.94
N GLY A 286 14.76 0.28 -24.98
CA GLY A 286 15.28 -1.09 -25.07
C GLY A 286 14.88 -2.00 -23.90
N ARG A 287 14.61 -1.43 -22.72
CA ARG A 287 14.14 -2.17 -21.54
C ARG A 287 12.62 -2.34 -21.49
N ALA A 288 11.88 -1.37 -22.00
CA ALA A 288 10.42 -1.36 -22.04
C ALA A 288 9.81 -2.19 -23.17
N SER A 289 10.61 -2.88 -23.98
CA SER A 289 10.13 -3.66 -25.14
C SER A 289 9.42 -4.98 -24.78
N CYS A 290 8.94 -5.15 -23.58
CA CYS A 290 7.87 -6.11 -23.29
C CYS A 290 6.54 -5.53 -23.77
N ARG A 291 6.17 -5.78 -25.03
CA ARG A 291 4.85 -5.79 -25.70
C ARG A 291 3.66 -5.06 -25.05
N GLU A 292 3.86 -4.04 -24.25
CA GLU A 292 2.79 -3.19 -23.72
C GLU A 292 2.98 -1.75 -24.21
N ARG A 293 1.95 -1.27 -24.86
CA ARG A 293 1.85 0.12 -25.28
C ARG A 293 1.83 0.99 -24.02
N VAL A 294 2.76 1.90 -23.95
CA VAL A 294 2.74 3.04 -23.03
C VAL A 294 1.54 3.91 -23.36
#